data_94db8b58db423b2b950ae6f215845157
#
_entry.id   94db8b58db423b2b950ae6f215845157
#
_cell.length_a   1.000
_cell.length_b   1.000
_cell.length_c   1.000
_cell.angle_alpha   90.00
_cell.angle_beta   90.00
_cell.angle_gamma   90.00
#
_symmetry.space_group_name_H-M   'P 1'
#
loop_
_entity.id
_entity.type
_entity.pdbx_description
1 polymer ?
#
loop_
_entity_poly.entity_id
_entity_poly.type
_entity_poly.pdbx_seq_one_letter_code
_entity_poly.pdbx_strand_id
1 'polypeptide(L)'
;MWVIHQFLDELYQDTVKRNPKTYDEDWQSSLTLKFQELLGSFKSDVSLQPTIIEQKVYDQYTRYSIEITTLPSVRLQMYVLVPNNLKGKKAPAILALHGHGYGNKDIVGLDPSGNDRKGDPGLHKDFAIELVKRGFVVMAPELIGFGERTYSIDKRQSPSDNSCYSLASQLLLFGKTLAGLRVFECQRVLDFMEDFKEVDSSRIGCMGISGGGLIAAFTTILDKRIQATAISGYTNTFKGSIMNRRHCLDNYIPGILQYAEMPELIALMVPRPLFIESGKMDHLFPVKETEKAIKDIKSIYSERNVDHLVKWHLFEGGHEICGDQSFEWLCSTLNPEEQ
;
A
#
# COMPACT_ATOMS: atom_id res chain seq x y z
N MET A 1 31.40 24.35 -13.91
CA MET A 1 30.01 24.30 -13.34
C MET A 1 29.92 23.04 -12.52
N TRP A 2 29.59 23.12 -11.24
CA TRP A 2 29.43 21.93 -10.39
C TRP A 2 28.10 21.26 -10.72
N VAL A 3 28.13 19.99 -11.15
CA VAL A 3 26.97 19.29 -11.72
C VAL A 3 26.58 18.17 -10.76
N ILE A 4 25.88 18.51 -9.66
CA ILE A 4 25.49 17.55 -8.61
C ILE A 4 24.67 16.37 -9.13
N HIS A 5 23.84 16.59 -10.16
CA HIS A 5 23.04 15.52 -10.75
C HIS A 5 23.91 14.46 -11.44
N GLN A 6 25.03 14.86 -12.08
CA GLN A 6 25.96 13.90 -12.66
C GLN A 6 26.58 13.01 -11.58
N PHE A 7 27.00 13.58 -10.46
CA PHE A 7 27.51 12.81 -9.32
C PHE A 7 26.48 11.81 -8.79
N LEU A 8 25.23 12.23 -8.62
CA LEU A 8 24.16 11.33 -8.16
C LEU A 8 23.86 10.23 -9.17
N ASP A 9 23.92 10.51 -10.47
CA ASP A 9 23.77 9.53 -11.54
C ASP A 9 24.91 8.51 -11.54
N GLU A 10 26.14 8.95 -11.41
CA GLU A 10 27.32 8.09 -11.31
C GLU A 10 27.23 7.20 -10.06
N LEU A 11 26.89 7.78 -8.91
CA LEU A 11 26.69 7.04 -7.66
C LEU A 11 25.60 5.96 -7.79
N TYR A 12 24.48 6.29 -8.44
CA TYR A 12 23.40 5.34 -8.71
C TYR A 12 23.90 4.18 -9.60
N GLN A 13 24.56 4.50 -10.73
CA GLN A 13 25.05 3.48 -11.66
C GLN A 13 26.06 2.53 -10.97
N ASP A 14 27.00 3.07 -10.19
CA ASP A 14 27.98 2.27 -9.49
C ASP A 14 27.37 1.40 -8.39
N THR A 15 26.30 1.87 -7.75
CA THR A 15 25.60 1.13 -6.71
C THR A 15 24.79 -0.02 -7.31
N VAL A 16 23.97 0.24 -8.33
CA VAL A 16 23.08 -0.77 -8.94
C VAL A 16 23.87 -1.87 -9.68
N LYS A 17 25.03 -1.55 -10.27
CA LYS A 17 25.91 -2.57 -10.91
C LYS A 17 26.39 -3.67 -9.95
N ARG A 18 26.39 -3.42 -8.64
CA ARG A 18 26.87 -4.36 -7.62
C ARG A 18 25.79 -5.35 -7.15
N ASN A 19 24.52 -5.13 -7.52
CA ASN A 19 23.44 -5.98 -7.10
C ASN A 19 23.51 -7.35 -7.82
N PRO A 20 23.32 -8.47 -7.10
CA PRO A 20 23.30 -9.79 -7.69
C PRO A 20 22.11 -9.93 -8.65
N LYS A 21 22.25 -10.77 -9.69
CA LYS A 21 21.24 -10.95 -10.74
C LYS A 21 20.62 -12.35 -10.76
N THR A 22 20.76 -13.11 -9.69
CA THR A 22 20.12 -14.41 -9.53
C THR A 22 18.93 -14.25 -8.57
N TYR A 23 17.73 -14.60 -9.02
CA TYR A 23 16.48 -14.35 -8.29
C TYR A 23 15.87 -15.64 -7.72
N ASP A 24 16.71 -16.44 -7.04
CA ASP A 24 16.33 -17.68 -6.37
C ASP A 24 15.70 -17.43 -4.97
N GLU A 25 15.45 -18.52 -4.24
CA GLU A 25 14.88 -18.44 -2.87
C GLU A 25 15.83 -17.82 -1.86
N ASP A 26 17.12 -18.05 -2.02
CA ASP A 26 18.13 -17.46 -1.13
C ASP A 26 18.22 -15.96 -1.31
N TRP A 27 18.16 -15.47 -2.56
CA TRP A 27 18.05 -14.05 -2.85
C TRP A 27 16.79 -13.46 -2.22
N GLN A 28 15.61 -14.08 -2.45
CA GLN A 28 14.35 -13.59 -1.91
C GLN A 28 14.38 -13.50 -0.39
N SER A 29 14.86 -14.55 0.27
CA SER A 29 14.94 -14.61 1.74
C SER A 29 15.92 -13.58 2.29
N SER A 30 17.12 -13.50 1.71
CA SER A 30 18.17 -12.58 2.14
C SER A 30 17.77 -11.12 1.96
N LEU A 31 17.18 -10.78 0.80
CA LEU A 31 16.73 -9.42 0.52
C LEU A 31 15.52 -9.04 1.39
N THR A 32 14.58 -9.96 1.64
CA THR A 32 13.45 -9.72 2.54
C THR A 32 13.92 -9.38 3.95
N LEU A 33 14.88 -10.14 4.50
CA LEU A 33 15.45 -9.86 5.83
C LEU A 33 16.17 -8.51 5.86
N LYS A 34 16.97 -8.21 4.84
CA LYS A 34 17.65 -6.92 4.74
C LYS A 34 16.68 -5.76 4.58
N PHE A 35 15.64 -5.93 3.79
CA PHE A 35 14.58 -4.93 3.63
C PHE A 35 13.86 -4.64 4.94
N GLN A 36 13.52 -5.67 5.70
CA GLN A 36 12.92 -5.53 7.04
C GLN A 36 13.84 -4.77 8.00
N GLU A 37 15.14 -5.06 7.97
CA GLU A 37 16.17 -4.33 8.76
C GLU A 37 16.20 -2.84 8.38
N LEU A 38 16.26 -2.52 7.08
CA LEU A 38 16.33 -1.15 6.57
C LEU A 38 15.06 -0.33 6.84
N LEU A 39 13.89 -0.95 6.88
CA LEU A 39 12.64 -0.29 7.30
C LEU A 39 12.66 0.10 8.77
N GLY A 40 13.48 -0.57 9.58
CA GLY A 40 13.52 -0.42 11.03
C GLY A 40 12.48 -1.31 11.72
N SER A 41 12.92 -1.99 12.76
CA SER A 41 12.05 -2.91 13.51
C SER A 41 11.11 -2.16 14.44
N PHE A 42 9.82 -2.47 14.36
CA PHE A 42 8.80 -2.12 15.35
C PHE A 42 8.26 -3.40 15.95
N LYS A 43 8.01 -3.40 17.26
CA LYS A 43 7.47 -4.55 18.00
C LYS A 43 6.46 -4.05 19.02
N SER A 44 5.42 -4.83 19.22
CA SER A 44 4.42 -4.55 20.24
C SER A 44 3.74 -5.85 20.65
N ASP A 45 3.58 -6.03 21.92
CA ASP A 45 2.82 -7.10 22.58
C ASP A 45 1.48 -6.61 23.14
N VAL A 46 1.15 -5.33 22.89
CA VAL A 46 -0.12 -4.76 23.37
C VAL A 46 -1.32 -5.44 22.71
N SER A 47 -2.35 -5.71 23.47
CA SER A 47 -3.63 -6.17 22.94
C SER A 47 -4.24 -5.11 22.02
N LEU A 48 -4.87 -5.53 20.92
CA LEU A 48 -5.50 -4.64 19.94
C LEU A 48 -6.63 -3.79 20.53
N GLN A 49 -7.37 -4.32 21.51
CA GLN A 49 -8.48 -3.64 22.21
C GLN A 49 -9.43 -2.91 21.25
N PRO A 50 -10.07 -3.63 20.31
CA PRO A 50 -10.93 -3.01 19.31
C PRO A 50 -12.13 -2.32 19.97
N THR A 51 -12.43 -1.12 19.50
CA THR A 51 -13.57 -0.32 19.95
C THR A 51 -14.34 0.20 18.74
N ILE A 52 -15.62 -0.14 18.65
CA ILE A 52 -16.52 0.42 17.61
C ILE A 52 -16.90 1.83 18.05
N ILE A 53 -16.57 2.82 17.24
CA ILE A 53 -16.86 4.24 17.47
C ILE A 53 -18.18 4.63 16.79
N GLU A 54 -18.39 4.13 15.55
CA GLU A 54 -19.58 4.43 14.76
C GLU A 54 -19.99 3.23 13.95
N GLN A 55 -21.29 3.08 13.72
CA GLN A 55 -21.87 2.16 12.75
C GLN A 55 -22.89 2.91 11.89
N LYS A 56 -22.76 2.78 10.57
CA LYS A 56 -23.72 3.34 9.60
C LYS A 56 -24.11 2.28 8.58
N VAL A 57 -25.42 2.06 8.44
CA VAL A 57 -25.98 1.09 7.50
C VAL A 57 -26.31 1.78 6.19
N TYR A 58 -25.85 1.21 5.08
CA TYR A 58 -26.20 1.56 3.69
C TYR A 58 -26.94 0.40 3.03
N ASP A 59 -27.47 0.60 1.84
CA ASP A 59 -28.28 -0.43 1.15
C ASP A 59 -27.50 -1.75 0.93
N GLN A 60 -26.24 -1.68 0.50
CA GLN A 60 -25.45 -2.85 0.13
C GLN A 60 -24.41 -3.26 1.18
N TYR A 61 -24.02 -2.35 2.07
CA TYR A 61 -22.98 -2.61 3.08
C TYR A 61 -23.25 -1.84 4.38
N THR A 62 -22.60 -2.27 5.43
CA THR A 62 -22.52 -1.54 6.70
C THR A 62 -21.09 -1.04 6.89
N ARG A 63 -20.94 0.25 7.18
CA ARG A 63 -19.65 0.86 7.53
C ARG A 63 -19.53 1.00 9.04
N TYR A 64 -18.43 0.52 9.58
CA TYR A 64 -18.02 0.74 10.95
C TYR A 64 -16.81 1.66 11.00
N SER A 65 -16.73 2.57 11.98
CA SER A 65 -15.50 3.20 12.42
C SER A 65 -15.00 2.43 13.63
N ILE A 66 -13.81 1.86 13.54
CA ILE A 66 -13.21 1.03 14.59
C ILE A 66 -11.83 1.58 14.94
N GLU A 67 -11.51 1.60 16.23
CA GLU A 67 -10.15 1.88 16.70
C GLU A 67 -9.51 0.64 17.31
N ILE A 68 -8.22 0.46 17.03
CA ILE A 68 -7.38 -0.57 17.66
C ILE A 68 -6.12 0.07 18.24
N THR A 69 -5.48 -0.60 19.20
CA THR A 69 -4.17 -0.20 19.74
C THR A 69 -3.06 -0.92 18.99
N THR A 70 -2.15 -0.19 18.35
CA THR A 70 -1.04 -0.77 17.58
C THR A 70 0.27 -0.80 18.36
N LEU A 71 0.56 0.26 19.11
CA LEU A 71 1.72 0.43 20.00
C LEU A 71 1.25 0.98 21.33
N PRO A 72 2.05 0.92 22.40
CA PRO A 72 1.73 1.61 23.65
C PRO A 72 1.38 3.09 23.38
N SER A 73 0.19 3.52 23.78
CA SER A 73 -0.33 4.89 23.58
C SER A 73 -0.58 5.30 22.12
N VAL A 74 -0.56 4.38 21.14
CA VAL A 74 -0.88 4.67 19.74
C VAL A 74 -2.15 3.94 19.33
N ARG A 75 -3.17 4.73 19.02
CA ARG A 75 -4.44 4.25 18.47
C ARG A 75 -4.44 4.40 16.94
N LEU A 76 -5.00 3.41 16.27
CA LEU A 76 -5.26 3.43 14.84
C LEU A 76 -6.75 3.35 14.61
N GLN A 77 -7.31 4.37 13.97
CA GLN A 77 -8.68 4.37 13.50
C GLN A 77 -8.73 3.75 12.09
N MET A 78 -9.74 2.93 11.81
CA MET A 78 -10.02 2.41 10.48
C MET A 78 -11.52 2.38 10.20
N TYR A 79 -11.87 2.47 8.92
CA TYR A 79 -13.20 2.10 8.47
C TYR A 79 -13.21 0.63 8.07
N VAL A 80 -14.25 -0.09 8.51
CA VAL A 80 -14.51 -1.47 8.14
C VAL A 80 -15.84 -1.51 7.40
N LEU A 81 -15.83 -1.93 6.14
CA LEU A 81 -17.00 -2.04 5.30
C LEU A 81 -17.35 -3.52 5.14
N VAL A 82 -18.56 -3.89 5.49
CA VAL A 82 -19.03 -5.29 5.49
C VAL A 82 -20.25 -5.41 4.59
N PRO A 83 -20.25 -6.32 3.59
CA PRO A 83 -21.42 -6.55 2.74
C PRO A 83 -22.64 -7.02 3.56
N ASN A 84 -23.81 -6.44 3.31
CA ASN A 84 -25.04 -6.79 4.07
C ASN A 84 -25.60 -8.19 3.72
N ASN A 85 -25.18 -8.77 2.59
CA ASN A 85 -25.71 -10.03 2.07
C ASN A 85 -24.98 -11.29 2.55
N LEU A 86 -23.99 -11.19 3.45
CA LEU A 86 -23.18 -12.33 3.88
C LEU A 86 -23.97 -13.43 4.59
N LYS A 87 -25.09 -13.10 5.25
CA LYS A 87 -25.98 -14.08 5.92
C LYS A 87 -25.21 -15.07 6.84
N GLY A 88 -24.21 -14.58 7.56
CA GLY A 88 -23.37 -15.37 8.45
C GLY A 88 -22.23 -16.15 7.77
N LYS A 89 -22.04 -16.01 6.47
CA LYS A 89 -20.86 -16.54 5.75
C LYS A 89 -19.67 -15.60 5.94
N LYS A 90 -18.46 -16.18 5.81
CA LYS A 90 -17.23 -15.39 5.71
C LYS A 90 -17.01 -14.96 4.26
N ALA A 91 -16.42 -13.79 4.07
CA ALA A 91 -16.06 -13.25 2.76
C ALA A 91 -14.54 -13.04 2.65
N PRO A 92 -13.97 -13.05 1.44
CA PRO A 92 -12.61 -12.57 1.24
C PRO A 92 -12.52 -11.12 1.67
N ALA A 93 -11.31 -10.69 2.06
CA ALA A 93 -11.13 -9.35 2.60
C ALA A 93 -10.01 -8.59 1.90
N ILE A 94 -10.14 -7.26 1.86
CA ILE A 94 -9.12 -6.37 1.29
C ILE A 94 -8.63 -5.39 2.36
N LEU A 95 -7.32 -5.33 2.56
CA LEU A 95 -6.65 -4.23 3.21
C LEU A 95 -6.53 -3.10 2.18
N ALA A 96 -7.29 -2.02 2.37
CA ALA A 96 -7.41 -0.90 1.43
C ALA A 96 -6.62 0.32 1.93
N LEU A 97 -5.58 0.74 1.19
CA LEU A 97 -4.60 1.73 1.64
C LEU A 97 -4.67 3.01 0.79
N HIS A 98 -5.04 4.11 1.44
CA HIS A 98 -5.14 5.43 0.81
C HIS A 98 -3.77 6.01 0.45
N GLY A 99 -3.72 6.83 -0.61
CA GLY A 99 -2.58 7.67 -0.95
C GLY A 99 -2.58 9.00 -0.19
N HIS A 100 -1.81 9.98 -0.72
CA HIS A 100 -1.86 11.34 -0.21
C HIS A 100 -3.22 11.97 -0.49
N GLY A 101 -3.77 12.61 0.52
CA GLY A 101 -5.10 13.23 0.55
C GLY A 101 -5.46 13.55 2.01
N TYR A 102 -6.73 13.54 2.33
CA TYR A 102 -7.19 13.78 3.70
C TYR A 102 -7.42 12.47 4.50
N GLY A 103 -6.76 11.39 4.08
CA GLY A 103 -6.71 10.14 4.83
C GLY A 103 -7.67 9.06 4.33
N ASN A 104 -8.04 8.13 5.20
CA ASN A 104 -8.89 7.00 4.84
C ASN A 104 -10.34 7.39 4.48
N LYS A 105 -10.80 8.56 4.89
CA LYS A 105 -12.07 9.15 4.46
C LYS A 105 -12.15 9.27 2.93
N ASP A 106 -11.01 9.53 2.29
CA ASP A 106 -10.89 9.66 0.83
C ASP A 106 -11.32 8.42 0.05
N ILE A 107 -11.14 7.24 0.62
CA ILE A 107 -11.38 5.98 -0.06
C ILE A 107 -12.73 5.31 0.32
N VAL A 108 -13.40 5.84 1.35
CA VAL A 108 -14.67 5.31 1.85
C VAL A 108 -15.86 6.23 1.61
N GLY A 109 -15.74 7.16 0.65
CA GLY A 109 -16.81 8.04 0.21
C GLY A 109 -17.20 9.12 1.20
N LEU A 110 -16.26 9.57 2.06
CA LEU A 110 -16.49 10.65 3.00
C LEU A 110 -15.80 11.95 2.57
N ASP A 111 -16.37 13.07 2.95
CA ASP A 111 -15.68 14.36 2.90
C ASP A 111 -14.71 14.51 4.09
N PRO A 112 -13.83 15.54 4.12
CA PRO A 112 -12.92 15.76 5.23
C PRO A 112 -13.61 15.91 6.59
N SER A 113 -14.85 16.37 6.63
CA SER A 113 -15.65 16.53 7.86
C SER A 113 -16.30 15.22 8.33
N GLY A 114 -16.19 14.14 7.54
CA GLY A 114 -16.77 12.84 7.86
C GLY A 114 -18.21 12.63 7.38
N ASN A 115 -18.77 13.56 6.58
CA ASN A 115 -20.06 13.36 5.95
C ASN A 115 -19.92 12.56 4.66
N ASP A 116 -21.03 11.93 4.21
CA ASP A 116 -21.04 11.28 2.91
C ASP A 116 -20.73 12.30 1.81
N ARG A 117 -19.71 11.99 0.98
CA ARG A 117 -19.23 12.88 -0.06
C ARG A 117 -20.32 13.10 -1.13
N LYS A 118 -20.44 14.35 -1.53
CA LYS A 118 -21.26 14.73 -2.68
C LYS A 118 -20.34 15.26 -3.77
N GLY A 119 -20.32 14.63 -4.93
CA GLY A 119 -19.53 15.06 -6.08
C GLY A 119 -18.35 14.13 -6.41
N ASP A 120 -17.28 14.69 -7.01
CA ASP A 120 -16.16 13.94 -7.53
C ASP A 120 -15.41 13.17 -6.42
N PRO A 121 -15.22 11.84 -6.59
CA PRO A 121 -14.48 11.02 -5.64
C PRO A 121 -12.95 11.27 -5.69
N GLY A 122 -12.46 12.18 -6.55
CA GLY A 122 -11.05 12.50 -6.68
C GLY A 122 -10.21 11.34 -7.22
N LEU A 123 -8.93 11.37 -6.94
CA LEU A 123 -7.97 10.36 -7.44
C LEU A 123 -8.18 8.96 -6.85
N HIS A 124 -8.78 8.85 -5.69
CA HIS A 124 -9.00 7.59 -4.99
C HIS A 124 -10.24 6.84 -5.49
N LYS A 125 -11.17 7.51 -6.21
CA LYS A 125 -12.40 6.92 -6.81
C LYS A 125 -13.22 6.06 -5.85
N ASP A 126 -13.22 6.39 -4.56
CA ASP A 126 -13.94 5.65 -3.51
C ASP A 126 -13.73 4.13 -3.56
N PHE A 127 -12.51 3.69 -3.91
CA PHE A 127 -12.24 2.30 -4.28
C PHE A 127 -12.59 1.28 -3.18
N ALA A 128 -12.60 1.67 -1.91
CA ALA A 128 -13.04 0.78 -0.83
C ALA A 128 -14.55 0.48 -0.92
N ILE A 129 -15.36 1.45 -1.38
CA ILE A 129 -16.81 1.25 -1.63
C ILE A 129 -16.99 0.30 -2.83
N GLU A 130 -16.21 0.50 -3.89
CA GLU A 130 -16.30 -0.37 -5.07
C GLU A 130 -15.93 -1.83 -4.74
N LEU A 131 -14.98 -2.05 -3.84
CA LEU A 131 -14.59 -3.39 -3.38
C LEU A 131 -15.66 -4.03 -2.49
N VAL A 132 -16.26 -3.31 -1.53
CA VAL A 132 -17.29 -3.89 -0.67
C VAL A 132 -18.56 -4.24 -1.45
N LYS A 133 -18.93 -3.47 -2.47
CA LYS A 133 -20.05 -3.77 -3.38
C LYS A 133 -19.81 -5.06 -4.19
N ARG A 134 -18.55 -5.45 -4.38
CA ARG A 134 -18.14 -6.71 -5.03
C ARG A 134 -18.03 -7.89 -4.06
N GLY A 135 -18.47 -7.71 -2.81
CA GLY A 135 -18.56 -8.78 -1.82
C GLY A 135 -17.35 -8.94 -0.90
N PHE A 136 -16.36 -8.06 -0.97
CA PHE A 136 -15.25 -8.07 -0.04
C PHE A 136 -15.60 -7.41 1.30
N VAL A 137 -15.11 -7.96 2.42
CA VAL A 137 -14.93 -7.16 3.63
C VAL A 137 -13.72 -6.25 3.41
N VAL A 138 -13.87 -4.95 3.60
CA VAL A 138 -12.80 -3.99 3.34
C VAL A 138 -12.37 -3.32 4.63
N MET A 139 -11.08 -3.34 4.93
CA MET A 139 -10.48 -2.61 6.05
C MET A 139 -9.59 -1.49 5.55
N ALA A 140 -9.96 -0.26 5.88
CA ALA A 140 -9.35 0.98 5.41
C ALA A 140 -8.74 1.75 6.59
N PRO A 141 -7.50 1.40 7.04
CA PRO A 141 -6.85 2.09 8.14
C PRO A 141 -6.44 3.51 7.77
N GLU A 142 -6.47 4.42 8.77
CA GLU A 142 -5.84 5.73 8.66
C GLU A 142 -4.33 5.58 8.82
N LEU A 143 -3.57 5.81 7.76
CA LEU A 143 -2.11 5.76 7.82
C LEU A 143 -1.58 6.90 8.69
N ILE A 144 -0.66 6.60 9.61
CA ILE A 144 -0.10 7.61 10.51
C ILE A 144 0.54 8.76 9.73
N GLY A 145 0.26 9.98 10.17
CA GLY A 145 0.67 11.22 9.52
C GLY A 145 -0.39 11.81 8.60
N PHE A 146 -1.57 11.18 8.47
CA PHE A 146 -2.71 11.69 7.72
C PHE A 146 -3.95 11.86 8.61
N GLY A 147 -4.95 12.56 8.09
CA GLY A 147 -6.27 12.71 8.70
C GLY A 147 -6.22 13.11 10.17
N GLU A 148 -6.85 12.34 11.02
CA GLU A 148 -6.87 12.57 12.47
C GLU A 148 -5.56 12.12 13.16
N ARG A 149 -4.64 11.47 12.42
CA ARG A 149 -3.38 10.95 12.94
C ARG A 149 -2.16 11.80 12.54
N THR A 150 -2.40 13.08 12.26
CA THR A 150 -1.32 14.06 12.04
C THR A 150 -0.61 14.41 13.34
N TYR A 151 0.67 14.74 13.24
CA TYR A 151 1.48 15.12 14.38
C TYR A 151 1.13 16.55 14.83
N SER A 152 0.85 16.73 16.10
CA SER A 152 0.32 17.99 16.64
C SER A 152 1.23 19.21 16.46
N ILE A 153 2.53 19.00 16.21
CA ILE A 153 3.49 20.08 15.93
C ILE A 153 3.26 20.70 14.55
N ASP A 154 2.69 19.95 13.62
CA ASP A 154 2.43 20.42 12.26
C ASP A 154 1.12 21.22 12.25
N LYS A 155 1.21 22.51 11.91
CA LYS A 155 0.03 23.36 11.77
C LYS A 155 -0.66 23.06 10.45
N ARG A 156 -1.81 22.41 10.52
CA ARG A 156 -2.63 22.11 9.34
C ARG A 156 -3.35 23.39 8.87
N GLN A 157 -3.23 23.67 7.58
CA GLN A 157 -3.97 24.74 6.88
C GLN A 157 -5.04 24.14 5.95
N SER A 158 -4.88 22.88 5.56
CA SER A 158 -5.78 22.14 4.68
C SER A 158 -6.04 20.74 5.25
N PRO A 159 -7.21 20.14 4.99
CA PRO A 159 -7.47 18.74 5.34
C PRO A 159 -6.46 17.76 4.74
N SER A 160 -5.87 18.08 3.59
CA SER A 160 -4.85 17.25 2.90
C SER A 160 -3.43 17.44 3.42
N ASP A 161 -3.19 18.36 4.35
CA ASP A 161 -1.88 18.51 4.98
C ASP A 161 -1.55 17.28 5.80
N ASN A 162 -0.28 16.90 5.77
CA ASN A 162 0.18 15.66 6.40
C ASN A 162 1.46 15.92 7.21
N SER A 163 1.77 14.97 8.09
CA SER A 163 2.94 15.01 8.95
C SER A 163 4.07 14.07 8.48
N CYS A 164 4.05 13.68 7.20
CA CYS A 164 5.04 12.72 6.68
C CYS A 164 6.48 13.21 6.87
N TYR A 165 6.75 14.50 6.61
CA TYR A 165 8.09 15.06 6.78
C TYR A 165 8.54 15.01 8.24
N SER A 166 7.72 15.52 9.15
CA SER A 166 8.05 15.63 10.58
C SER A 166 8.22 14.25 11.23
N LEU A 167 7.36 13.30 10.90
CA LEU A 167 7.45 11.93 11.41
C LEU A 167 8.65 11.18 10.82
N ALA A 168 8.83 11.24 9.50
CA ALA A 168 9.92 10.53 8.82
C ALA A 168 11.30 11.04 9.29
N SER A 169 11.50 12.36 9.35
CA SER A 169 12.77 12.94 9.78
C SER A 169 13.13 12.58 11.22
N GLN A 170 12.14 12.54 12.13
CA GLN A 170 12.39 12.11 13.51
C GLN A 170 12.68 10.61 13.61
N LEU A 171 11.94 9.76 12.89
CA LEU A 171 12.15 8.31 12.89
C LEU A 171 13.54 7.94 12.37
N LEU A 172 14.09 8.67 11.40
CA LEU A 172 15.46 8.47 10.92
C LEU A 172 16.52 8.60 12.01
N LEU A 173 16.31 9.47 13.02
CA LEU A 173 17.23 9.61 14.16
C LEU A 173 17.30 8.33 15.02
N PHE A 174 16.26 7.50 14.96
CA PHE A 174 16.19 6.21 15.65
C PHE A 174 16.54 5.01 14.74
N GLY A 175 17.05 5.26 13.53
CA GLY A 175 17.31 4.20 12.56
C GLY A 175 16.02 3.51 12.06
N LYS A 176 14.91 4.24 12.01
CA LYS A 176 13.59 3.75 11.59
C LYS A 176 13.06 4.59 10.43
N THR A 177 12.11 4.03 9.67
CA THR A 177 11.44 4.74 8.58
C THR A 177 9.96 4.90 8.86
N LEU A 178 9.35 5.93 8.25
CA LEU A 178 7.90 6.10 8.30
C LEU A 178 7.17 4.96 7.58
N ALA A 179 7.74 4.48 6.46
CA ALA A 179 7.23 3.31 5.77
C ALA A 179 7.20 2.07 6.68
N GLY A 180 8.28 1.83 7.44
CA GLY A 180 8.37 0.72 8.40
C GLY A 180 7.31 0.80 9.50
N LEU A 181 7.03 1.99 10.03
CA LEU A 181 5.96 2.18 11.03
C LEU A 181 4.58 1.86 10.45
N ARG A 182 4.29 2.35 9.24
CA ARG A 182 3.01 2.09 8.54
C ARG A 182 2.82 0.62 8.20
N VAL A 183 3.87 -0.05 7.72
CA VAL A 183 3.85 -1.50 7.47
C VAL A 183 3.57 -2.28 8.75
N PHE A 184 4.25 -1.94 9.86
CA PHE A 184 3.97 -2.55 11.15
C PHE A 184 2.51 -2.37 11.58
N GLU A 185 1.95 -1.17 11.44
CA GLU A 185 0.53 -0.92 11.76
C GLU A 185 -0.42 -1.70 10.84
N CYS A 186 -0.09 -1.85 9.54
CA CYS A 186 -0.85 -2.71 8.63
C CYS A 186 -0.80 -4.18 9.05
N GLN A 187 0.33 -4.68 9.57
CA GLN A 187 0.40 -6.02 10.15
C GLN A 187 -0.51 -6.16 11.39
N ARG A 188 -0.61 -5.13 12.23
CA ARG A 188 -1.58 -5.11 13.35
C ARG A 188 -3.05 -5.10 12.87
N VAL A 189 -3.33 -4.43 11.74
CA VAL A 189 -4.66 -4.52 11.10
C VAL A 189 -4.91 -5.93 10.57
N LEU A 190 -3.91 -6.59 9.98
CA LEU A 190 -4.02 -8.00 9.56
C LEU A 190 -4.28 -8.94 10.75
N ASP A 191 -3.67 -8.69 11.93
CA ASP A 191 -4.00 -9.45 13.15
C ASP A 191 -5.49 -9.29 13.52
N PHE A 192 -6.02 -8.05 13.40
CA PHE A 192 -7.45 -7.81 13.62
C PHE A 192 -8.33 -8.46 12.55
N MET A 193 -7.89 -8.49 11.28
CA MET A 193 -8.63 -9.14 10.19
C MET A 193 -8.83 -10.63 10.43
N GLU A 194 -7.83 -11.33 10.96
CA GLU A 194 -7.92 -12.77 11.25
C GLU A 194 -8.99 -13.10 12.29
N ASP A 195 -9.16 -12.21 13.28
CA ASP A 195 -10.14 -12.37 14.36
C ASP A 195 -11.54 -11.82 14.00
N PHE A 196 -11.67 -11.11 12.86
CA PHE A 196 -12.93 -10.50 12.47
C PHE A 196 -13.87 -11.54 11.86
N LYS A 197 -15.03 -11.73 12.49
CA LYS A 197 -15.91 -12.89 12.22
C LYS A 197 -16.39 -13.03 10.78
N GLU A 198 -16.52 -11.92 10.03
CA GLU A 198 -16.97 -11.89 8.65
C GLU A 198 -15.82 -12.12 7.65
N VAL A 199 -14.56 -12.15 8.09
CA VAL A 199 -13.39 -12.33 7.22
C VAL A 199 -13.04 -13.80 7.06
N ASP A 200 -12.82 -14.22 5.81
CA ASP A 200 -12.10 -15.44 5.51
C ASP A 200 -10.59 -15.14 5.45
N SER A 201 -9.89 -15.46 6.51
CA SER A 201 -8.46 -15.17 6.67
C SER A 201 -7.55 -15.90 5.67
N SER A 202 -8.06 -16.90 4.97
CA SER A 202 -7.33 -17.56 3.88
C SER A 202 -7.37 -16.79 2.56
N ARG A 203 -8.24 -15.78 2.44
CA ARG A 203 -8.49 -14.99 1.23
C ARG A 203 -8.37 -13.48 1.50
N ILE A 204 -7.21 -13.06 1.99
CA ILE A 204 -6.91 -11.65 2.22
C ILE A 204 -6.12 -11.09 1.04
N GLY A 205 -6.60 -10.01 0.44
CA GLY A 205 -5.87 -9.21 -0.53
C GLY A 205 -5.47 -7.85 0.02
N CYS A 206 -4.65 -7.15 -0.75
CA CYS A 206 -4.27 -5.77 -0.45
C CYS A 206 -4.38 -4.91 -1.72
N MET A 207 -4.90 -3.70 -1.57
CA MET A 207 -4.93 -2.71 -2.66
C MET A 207 -4.57 -1.34 -2.11
N GLY A 208 -3.73 -0.61 -2.86
CA GLY A 208 -3.37 0.75 -2.49
C GLY A 208 -2.92 1.60 -3.66
N ILE A 209 -3.04 2.92 -3.50
CA ILE A 209 -2.63 3.90 -4.50
C ILE A 209 -1.52 4.81 -3.97
N SER A 210 -0.53 5.14 -4.84
CA SER A 210 0.53 6.12 -4.50
C SER A 210 1.27 5.72 -3.22
N GLY A 211 1.31 6.57 -2.18
CA GLY A 211 1.84 6.20 -0.86
C GLY A 211 1.16 4.98 -0.25
N GLY A 212 -0.14 4.78 -0.49
CA GLY A 212 -0.85 3.54 -0.12
C GLY A 212 -0.39 2.34 -0.95
N GLY A 213 -0.04 2.54 -2.23
CA GLY A 213 0.56 1.52 -3.10
C GLY A 213 1.94 1.07 -2.61
N LEU A 214 2.76 2.02 -2.14
CA LEU A 214 4.03 1.74 -1.45
C LEU A 214 3.79 0.82 -0.25
N ILE A 215 2.87 1.20 0.63
CA ILE A 215 2.60 0.43 1.86
C ILE A 215 1.95 -0.92 1.54
N ALA A 216 1.09 -1.01 0.51
CA ALA A 216 0.54 -2.28 0.03
C ALA A 216 1.65 -3.23 -0.42
N ALA A 217 2.59 -2.74 -1.24
CA ALA A 217 3.75 -3.51 -1.68
C ALA A 217 4.57 -4.02 -0.49
N PHE A 218 4.96 -3.13 0.41
CA PHE A 218 5.87 -3.45 1.51
C PHE A 218 5.22 -4.35 2.57
N THR A 219 3.93 -4.13 2.87
CA THR A 219 3.19 -5.02 3.76
C THR A 219 3.07 -6.42 3.15
N THR A 220 2.75 -6.52 1.87
CA THR A 220 2.66 -7.81 1.19
C THR A 220 4.00 -8.56 1.21
N ILE A 221 5.12 -7.90 0.98
CA ILE A 221 6.45 -8.53 1.04
C ILE A 221 6.71 -9.14 2.41
N LEU A 222 6.36 -8.42 3.48
CA LEU A 222 6.70 -8.79 4.87
C LEU A 222 5.62 -9.60 5.58
N ASP A 223 4.43 -9.76 4.98
CA ASP A 223 3.34 -10.51 5.58
C ASP A 223 2.73 -11.52 4.59
N LYS A 224 2.84 -12.79 4.92
CA LYS A 224 2.41 -13.90 4.06
C LYS A 224 0.89 -14.13 4.06
N ARG A 225 0.14 -13.48 4.95
CA ARG A 225 -1.32 -13.56 5.00
C ARG A 225 -1.98 -12.93 3.77
N ILE A 226 -1.33 -11.94 3.15
CA ILE A 226 -1.82 -11.31 1.93
C ILE A 226 -1.56 -12.24 0.74
N GLN A 227 -2.63 -12.67 0.08
CA GLN A 227 -2.59 -13.65 -1.01
C GLN A 227 -2.52 -13.01 -2.40
N ALA A 228 -3.02 -11.77 -2.57
CA ALA A 228 -3.01 -11.05 -3.84
C ALA A 228 -2.88 -9.54 -3.58
N THR A 229 -2.17 -8.82 -4.46
CA THR A 229 -1.95 -7.39 -4.27
C THR A 229 -2.17 -6.60 -5.56
N ALA A 230 -2.96 -5.52 -5.47
CA ALA A 230 -3.11 -4.54 -6.54
C ALA A 230 -2.42 -3.23 -6.14
N ILE A 231 -1.49 -2.77 -6.98
CA ILE A 231 -0.72 -1.54 -6.77
C ILE A 231 -1.09 -0.54 -7.84
N SER A 232 -1.70 0.58 -7.46
CA SER A 232 -2.04 1.66 -8.36
C SER A 232 -1.12 2.87 -8.18
N GLY A 233 -0.60 3.42 -9.29
CA GLY A 233 0.17 4.66 -9.29
C GLY A 233 1.40 4.66 -8.37
N TYR A 234 2.13 3.53 -8.26
CA TYR A 234 3.37 3.47 -7.46
C TYR A 234 4.49 2.68 -8.16
N THR A 235 4.18 1.55 -8.79
CA THR A 235 5.19 0.68 -9.42
C THR A 235 5.99 1.44 -10.49
N ASN A 236 7.30 1.57 -10.27
CA ASN A 236 8.19 2.38 -11.12
C ASN A 236 9.65 1.96 -10.89
N THR A 237 10.61 2.85 -11.15
CA THR A 237 11.99 2.74 -10.67
C THR A 237 12.30 3.86 -9.66
N PHE A 238 13.17 3.62 -8.69
CA PHE A 238 13.63 4.70 -7.80
C PHE A 238 14.26 5.83 -8.60
N LYS A 239 15.07 5.47 -9.61
CA LYS A 239 15.69 6.49 -10.47
C LYS A 239 14.68 7.29 -11.28
N GLY A 240 13.68 6.64 -11.86
CA GLY A 240 12.70 7.29 -12.75
C GLY A 240 11.64 8.11 -12.03
N SER A 241 11.38 7.81 -10.76
CA SER A 241 10.37 8.50 -9.95
C SER A 241 10.98 9.20 -8.73
N ILE A 242 11.34 8.46 -7.69
CA ILE A 242 11.70 8.99 -6.36
C ILE A 242 12.92 9.91 -6.40
N MET A 243 13.93 9.57 -7.20
CA MET A 243 15.15 10.39 -7.36
C MET A 243 14.99 11.54 -8.34
N ASN A 244 14.03 11.44 -9.26
CA ASN A 244 13.89 12.39 -10.36
C ASN A 244 12.98 13.59 -10.04
N ARG A 245 12.31 13.57 -8.90
CA ARG A 245 11.44 14.64 -8.42
C ARG A 245 11.25 14.58 -6.91
N ARG A 246 10.67 15.63 -6.34
CA ARG A 246 10.36 15.65 -4.92
C ARG A 246 9.19 14.71 -4.62
N HIS A 247 9.44 13.71 -3.78
CA HIS A 247 8.44 12.81 -3.21
C HIS A 247 8.37 12.96 -1.68
N CYS A 248 7.35 12.36 -1.08
CA CYS A 248 7.22 12.25 0.37
C CYS A 248 8.37 11.41 0.95
N LEU A 249 8.84 11.77 2.15
CA LEU A 249 9.96 11.08 2.81
C LEU A 249 9.69 9.62 3.17
N ASP A 250 8.44 9.18 3.17
CA ASP A 250 8.10 7.76 3.36
C ASP A 250 8.62 6.85 2.23
N ASN A 251 8.93 7.41 1.06
CA ASN A 251 9.53 6.70 -0.06
C ASN A 251 11.05 6.44 0.11
N TYR A 252 11.69 7.11 1.05
CA TYR A 252 13.14 7.06 1.20
C TYR A 252 13.54 6.07 2.29
N ILE A 253 14.11 4.94 1.87
CA ILE A 253 14.65 3.91 2.76
C ILE A 253 16.16 4.00 2.70
N PRO A 254 16.85 4.43 3.78
CA PRO A 254 18.30 4.62 3.77
C PRO A 254 19.04 3.35 3.33
N GLY A 255 19.87 3.49 2.30
CA GLY A 255 20.73 2.42 1.81
C GLY A 255 20.07 1.36 0.93
N ILE A 256 18.75 1.47 0.62
CA ILE A 256 18.03 0.44 -0.15
C ILE A 256 18.65 0.15 -1.52
N LEU A 257 19.13 1.16 -2.24
CA LEU A 257 19.75 0.99 -3.55
C LEU A 257 21.04 0.15 -3.54
N GLN A 258 21.66 -0.07 -2.37
CA GLN A 258 22.79 -0.99 -2.24
C GLN A 258 22.36 -2.46 -2.40
N TYR A 259 21.08 -2.76 -2.32
CA TYR A 259 20.53 -4.11 -2.30
C TYR A 259 19.53 -4.36 -3.43
N ALA A 260 18.69 -3.39 -3.74
CA ALA A 260 17.63 -3.55 -4.74
C ALA A 260 17.17 -2.21 -5.35
N GLU A 261 16.71 -2.27 -6.58
CA GLU A 261 15.84 -1.28 -7.20
C GLU A 261 14.36 -1.60 -6.88
N MET A 262 13.47 -0.65 -7.13
CA MET A 262 12.05 -0.80 -6.79
C MET A 262 11.39 -2.03 -7.44
N PRO A 263 11.64 -2.38 -8.73
CA PRO A 263 11.09 -3.61 -9.31
C PRO A 263 11.52 -4.88 -8.59
N GLU A 264 12.77 -4.96 -8.15
CA GLU A 264 13.31 -6.10 -7.41
C GLU A 264 12.66 -6.23 -6.03
N LEU A 265 12.41 -5.09 -5.35
CA LEU A 265 11.65 -5.09 -4.09
C LEU A 265 10.23 -5.58 -4.29
N ILE A 266 9.50 -5.02 -5.28
CA ILE A 266 8.12 -5.43 -5.56
C ILE A 266 8.07 -6.91 -5.92
N ALA A 267 9.04 -7.41 -6.67
CA ALA A 267 9.14 -8.82 -7.04
C ALA A 267 9.37 -9.78 -5.88
N LEU A 268 9.77 -9.31 -4.68
CA LEU A 268 9.84 -10.15 -3.47
C LEU A 268 8.49 -10.77 -3.07
N MET A 269 7.38 -10.30 -3.65
CA MET A 269 6.06 -10.93 -3.45
C MET A 269 5.95 -12.31 -4.12
N VAL A 270 6.84 -12.65 -5.06
CA VAL A 270 6.80 -13.94 -5.77
C VAL A 270 6.67 -15.12 -4.79
N PRO A 271 5.80 -16.12 -5.03
CA PRO A 271 4.97 -16.34 -6.22
C PRO A 271 3.53 -15.79 -6.12
N ARG A 272 3.27 -14.81 -5.25
CA ARG A 272 1.91 -14.29 -5.06
C ARG A 272 1.45 -13.42 -6.23
N PRO A 273 0.15 -13.51 -6.63
CA PRO A 273 -0.44 -12.70 -7.68
C PRO A 273 -0.27 -11.20 -7.44
N LEU A 274 0.13 -10.49 -8.50
CA LEU A 274 0.36 -9.05 -8.50
C LEU A 274 -0.37 -8.41 -9.67
N PHE A 275 -1.13 -7.34 -9.39
CA PHE A 275 -1.71 -6.45 -10.39
C PHE A 275 -1.10 -5.05 -10.29
N ILE A 276 -0.67 -4.50 -11.42
CA ILE A 276 -0.09 -3.15 -11.51
C ILE A 276 -1.02 -2.29 -12.34
N GLU A 277 -1.48 -1.16 -11.77
CA GLU A 277 -2.31 -0.18 -12.45
C GLU A 277 -1.58 1.17 -12.51
N SER A 278 -1.52 1.79 -13.70
CA SER A 278 -0.84 3.08 -13.88
C SER A 278 -1.48 3.89 -15.00
N GLY A 279 -1.71 5.17 -14.74
CA GLY A 279 -2.15 6.11 -15.76
C GLY A 279 -1.02 6.50 -16.70
N LYS A 280 -1.29 6.53 -18.01
CA LYS A 280 -0.30 6.91 -19.04
C LYS A 280 0.16 8.36 -18.93
N MET A 281 -0.67 9.21 -18.30
CA MET A 281 -0.37 10.62 -18.06
C MET A 281 0.09 10.89 -16.63
N ASP A 282 0.41 9.84 -15.85
CA ASP A 282 0.93 10.01 -14.49
C ASP A 282 2.32 10.67 -14.55
N HIS A 283 2.40 11.90 -14.02
CA HIS A 283 3.63 12.66 -13.97
C HIS A 283 4.46 12.38 -12.71
N LEU A 284 3.89 11.74 -11.67
CA LEU A 284 4.60 11.34 -10.46
C LEU A 284 5.34 10.01 -10.66
N PHE A 285 4.69 9.08 -11.33
CA PHE A 285 5.23 7.76 -11.67
C PHE A 285 5.15 7.52 -13.19
N PRO A 286 6.11 8.07 -13.98
CA PRO A 286 6.04 8.08 -15.42
C PRO A 286 5.88 6.69 -16.04
N VAL A 287 4.91 6.55 -16.95
CA VAL A 287 4.51 5.27 -17.54
C VAL A 287 5.67 4.51 -18.20
N LYS A 288 6.63 5.17 -18.83
CA LYS A 288 7.82 4.52 -19.43
C LYS A 288 8.66 3.76 -18.39
N GLU A 289 8.81 4.32 -17.21
CA GLU A 289 9.53 3.67 -16.12
C GLU A 289 8.66 2.59 -15.45
N THR A 290 7.32 2.75 -15.45
CA THR A 290 6.39 1.69 -15.05
C THR A 290 6.48 0.49 -16.01
N GLU A 291 6.52 0.71 -17.32
CA GLU A 291 6.70 -0.36 -18.33
C GLU A 291 8.00 -1.13 -18.12
N LYS A 292 9.09 -0.40 -17.82
CA LYS A 292 10.38 -1.00 -17.47
C LYS A 292 10.27 -1.84 -16.21
N ALA A 293 9.67 -1.29 -15.15
CA ALA A 293 9.48 -1.99 -13.88
C ALA A 293 8.65 -3.27 -14.05
N ILE A 294 7.57 -3.22 -14.84
CA ILE A 294 6.74 -4.41 -15.15
C ILE A 294 7.59 -5.48 -15.84
N LYS A 295 8.42 -5.09 -16.82
CA LYS A 295 9.30 -6.02 -17.52
C LYS A 295 10.30 -6.70 -16.57
N ASP A 296 10.92 -5.92 -15.69
CA ASP A 296 11.89 -6.42 -14.72
C ASP A 296 11.22 -7.36 -13.70
N ILE A 297 10.05 -6.99 -13.16
CA ILE A 297 9.24 -7.84 -12.25
C ILE A 297 8.86 -9.15 -12.95
N LYS A 298 8.34 -9.08 -14.18
CA LYS A 298 7.98 -10.29 -14.94
C LYS A 298 9.18 -11.20 -15.19
N SER A 299 10.35 -10.65 -15.46
CA SER A 299 11.58 -11.44 -15.60
C SER A 299 11.89 -12.23 -14.33
N ILE A 300 11.75 -11.61 -13.15
CA ILE A 300 11.97 -12.27 -11.86
C ILE A 300 10.93 -13.38 -11.60
N TYR A 301 9.66 -13.10 -11.88
CA TYR A 301 8.59 -14.11 -11.77
C TYR A 301 8.77 -15.26 -12.76
N SER A 302 9.34 -14.98 -13.94
CA SER A 302 9.63 -16.01 -14.96
C SER A 302 10.69 -17.01 -14.51
N GLU A 303 11.68 -16.60 -13.71
CA GLU A 303 12.67 -17.50 -13.12
C GLU A 303 12.04 -18.53 -12.15
N ARG A 304 10.83 -18.23 -11.66
CA ARG A 304 10.01 -19.14 -10.83
C ARG A 304 8.88 -19.83 -11.62
N ASN A 305 8.82 -19.65 -12.95
CA ASN A 305 7.77 -20.16 -13.83
C ASN A 305 6.35 -19.67 -13.47
N VAL A 306 6.22 -18.47 -12.93
CA VAL A 306 4.95 -17.88 -12.48
C VAL A 306 4.70 -16.47 -13.01
N ASP A 307 5.32 -16.06 -14.11
CA ASP A 307 5.15 -14.75 -14.74
C ASP A 307 3.71 -14.44 -15.15
N HIS A 308 2.88 -15.46 -15.36
CA HIS A 308 1.46 -15.35 -15.63
C HIS A 308 0.67 -14.74 -14.45
N LEU A 309 1.23 -14.73 -13.23
CA LEU A 309 0.63 -14.15 -12.04
C LEU A 309 0.85 -12.63 -11.95
N VAL A 310 1.67 -12.04 -12.83
CA VAL A 310 1.83 -10.59 -12.95
C VAL A 310 0.90 -10.07 -14.04
N LYS A 311 -0.09 -9.28 -13.64
CA LYS A 311 -1.03 -8.61 -14.54
C LYS A 311 -0.86 -7.10 -14.42
N TRP A 312 -1.27 -6.35 -15.45
CA TRP A 312 -1.20 -4.89 -15.42
C TRP A 312 -2.25 -4.25 -16.33
N HIS A 313 -2.57 -3.01 -16.00
CA HIS A 313 -3.37 -2.12 -16.83
C HIS A 313 -2.73 -0.73 -16.91
N LEU A 314 -2.32 -0.33 -18.11
CA LEU A 314 -1.87 1.04 -18.40
C LEU A 314 -3.01 1.78 -19.06
N PHE A 315 -3.74 2.60 -18.30
CA PHE A 315 -4.98 3.24 -18.72
C PHE A 315 -4.77 4.70 -19.17
N GLU A 316 -5.73 5.21 -19.95
CA GLU A 316 -5.77 6.63 -20.34
C GLU A 316 -6.26 7.47 -19.16
N GLY A 317 -5.34 7.97 -18.34
CA GLY A 317 -5.60 8.74 -17.15
C GLY A 317 -4.32 9.23 -16.49
N GLY A 318 -4.48 9.96 -15.40
CA GLY A 318 -3.39 10.54 -14.61
C GLY A 318 -3.02 9.68 -13.40
N HIS A 319 -2.63 10.37 -12.32
CA HIS A 319 -2.31 9.75 -11.04
C HIS A 319 -3.59 9.46 -10.25
N GLU A 320 -4.25 8.36 -10.55
CA GLU A 320 -5.56 8.01 -9.98
C GLU A 320 -5.81 6.49 -10.03
N ILE A 321 -6.82 6.02 -9.31
CA ILE A 321 -7.39 4.68 -9.46
C ILE A 321 -8.18 4.63 -10.78
N CYS A 322 -8.00 3.59 -11.59
CA CYS A 322 -8.90 3.26 -12.68
C CYS A 322 -9.95 2.24 -12.21
N GLY A 323 -9.52 1.12 -11.69
CA GLY A 323 -10.39 0.06 -11.17
C GLY A 323 -10.95 -0.89 -12.23
N ASP A 324 -10.99 -0.50 -13.51
CA ASP A 324 -11.68 -1.24 -14.60
C ASP A 324 -11.27 -2.71 -14.69
N GLN A 325 -10.00 -3.01 -14.47
CA GLN A 325 -9.48 -4.37 -14.52
C GLN A 325 -9.00 -4.88 -13.15
N SER A 326 -8.51 -4.00 -12.28
CA SER A 326 -7.94 -4.38 -10.99
C SER A 326 -8.98 -4.93 -10.02
N PHE A 327 -10.20 -4.37 -10.01
CA PHE A 327 -11.26 -4.88 -9.15
C PHE A 327 -11.73 -6.27 -9.57
N GLU A 328 -11.95 -6.50 -10.87
CA GLU A 328 -12.36 -7.79 -11.41
C GLU A 328 -11.28 -8.86 -11.23
N TRP A 329 -10.01 -8.44 -11.40
CA TRP A 329 -8.88 -9.31 -11.14
C TRP A 329 -8.81 -9.72 -9.65
N LEU A 330 -9.05 -8.82 -8.71
CA LEU A 330 -9.13 -9.17 -7.28
C LEU A 330 -10.27 -10.16 -7.01
N CYS A 331 -11.45 -9.95 -7.62
CA CYS A 331 -12.58 -10.88 -7.51
C CYS A 331 -12.19 -12.27 -8.00
N SER A 332 -11.67 -12.38 -9.21
CA SER A 332 -11.31 -13.67 -9.80
C SER A 332 -10.15 -14.37 -9.07
N THR A 333 -9.23 -13.60 -8.49
CA THR A 333 -8.06 -14.16 -7.81
C THR A 333 -8.39 -14.66 -6.40
N LEU A 334 -9.29 -13.97 -5.68
CA LEU A 334 -9.63 -14.30 -4.29
C LEU A 334 -10.94 -15.12 -4.17
N ASN A 335 -11.77 -15.20 -5.24
CA ASN A 335 -12.99 -16.00 -5.33
C ASN A 335 -12.99 -16.93 -6.55
N PRO A 336 -12.06 -17.85 -6.70
CA PRO A 336 -11.97 -18.70 -7.90
C PRO A 336 -13.17 -19.65 -8.09
N GLU A 337 -14.04 -19.81 -7.08
CA GLU A 337 -15.19 -20.75 -7.12
C GLU A 337 -16.47 -20.11 -7.67
N GLU A 338 -16.52 -18.80 -7.93
CA GLU A 338 -17.70 -18.09 -8.45
C GLU A 338 -17.63 -17.86 -9.98
N GLN A 339 -16.74 -18.55 -10.70
CA GLN A 339 -16.62 -18.48 -12.17
C GLN A 339 -17.37 -19.61 -12.87
#